data_97433f186c386dd85052e4aafa433352
#
_entry.id   97433f186c386dd85052e4aafa433352
#
_cell.length_a   1.000
_cell.length_b   1.000
_cell.length_c   1.000
_cell.angle_alpha   90.00
_cell.angle_beta   90.00
_cell.angle_gamma   90.00
#
_symmetry.space_group_name_H-M   'P 1'
#
loop_
_entity.id
_entity.type
_entity.pdbx_description
1 polymer ?
#
loop_
_entity_poly.entity_id
_entity_poly.type
_entity_poly.pdbx_seq_one_letter_code
_entity_poly.pdbx_strand_id
1 'polypeptide(L)'
;MVVHYVGNPGTTAAANRSFFANLALTHETYASAHFVVGLEGEILQCVPLTEIAYCSNSANDYTVSIEVCHPDDTGKFDDATMESLEQLVAWLCETFDLDPAKDVIRHYDVTGKICPKYYVENEDAWLTFREDVSARIEEDNAASGETN
;
A
#
# COMPACT_ATOMS: atom_id res chain seq x y z
N MET A 1 6.50 4.25 -4.47
CA MET A 1 5.45 3.22 -4.32
C MET A 1 4.07 3.85 -4.30
N VAL A 2 3.04 3.09 -4.65
CA VAL A 2 1.67 3.58 -4.77
C VAL A 2 0.77 2.84 -3.79
N VAL A 3 0.07 3.57 -2.93
CA VAL A 3 -0.89 3.05 -1.96
C VAL A 3 -2.31 3.17 -2.53
N HIS A 4 -3.06 2.08 -2.45
CA HIS A 4 -4.45 1.96 -2.87
C HIS A 4 -5.32 1.46 -1.71
N TYR A 5 -6.63 1.64 -1.83
CA TYR A 5 -7.59 0.86 -1.04
C TYR A 5 -8.32 -0.11 -1.97
N VAL A 6 -8.76 -1.25 -1.45
CA VAL A 6 -9.41 -2.28 -2.29
C VAL A 6 -10.76 -1.82 -2.85
N GLY A 7 -11.40 -0.85 -2.21
CA GLY A 7 -12.69 -0.31 -2.66
C GLY A 7 -13.88 -1.24 -2.44
N ASN A 8 -13.68 -2.32 -1.71
CA ASN A 8 -14.70 -3.32 -1.40
C ASN A 8 -14.70 -3.59 0.12
N PRO A 9 -15.52 -2.84 0.88
CA PRO A 9 -15.47 -2.84 2.34
C PRO A 9 -15.67 -4.23 2.94
N GLY A 10 -14.92 -4.53 3.99
CA GLY A 10 -15.04 -5.77 4.76
C GLY A 10 -14.47 -7.02 4.08
N THR A 11 -13.87 -6.90 2.90
CA THR A 11 -13.21 -8.06 2.26
C THR A 11 -11.84 -8.33 2.85
N THR A 12 -11.49 -9.62 2.94
CA THR A 12 -10.19 -10.07 3.48
C THR A 12 -9.06 -9.93 2.46
N ALA A 13 -7.82 -9.92 2.94
CA ALA A 13 -6.66 -9.96 2.06
C ALA A 13 -6.64 -11.23 1.19
N ALA A 14 -7.01 -12.38 1.76
CA ALA A 14 -7.10 -13.64 1.04
C ALA A 14 -8.13 -13.60 -0.10
N ALA A 15 -9.30 -12.97 0.12
CA ALA A 15 -10.33 -12.81 -0.90
C ALA A 15 -9.84 -11.92 -2.05
N ASN A 16 -9.18 -10.82 -1.75
CA ASN A 16 -8.61 -9.92 -2.76
C ASN A 16 -7.48 -10.60 -3.55
N ARG A 17 -6.62 -11.36 -2.88
CA ARG A 17 -5.59 -12.17 -3.54
C ARG A 17 -6.21 -13.19 -4.51
N SER A 18 -7.26 -13.87 -4.09
CA SER A 18 -7.97 -14.85 -4.94
C SER A 18 -8.61 -14.19 -6.15
N PHE A 19 -9.14 -12.98 -6.00
CA PHE A 19 -9.66 -12.19 -7.11
C PHE A 19 -8.57 -11.88 -8.15
N PHE A 20 -7.42 -11.43 -7.73
CA PHE A 20 -6.28 -11.17 -8.63
C PHE A 20 -5.77 -12.46 -9.31
N ALA A 21 -5.70 -13.56 -8.56
CA ALA A 21 -5.31 -14.87 -9.12
C ALA A 21 -6.31 -15.34 -10.19
N ASN A 22 -7.61 -15.13 -9.97
CA ASN A 22 -8.65 -15.44 -10.96
C ASN A 22 -8.52 -14.61 -12.23
N LEU A 23 -8.24 -13.32 -12.11
CA LEU A 23 -8.02 -12.44 -13.28
C LEU A 23 -6.83 -12.92 -14.12
N ALA A 24 -5.77 -13.43 -13.49
CA ALA A 24 -4.63 -14.00 -14.19
C ALA A 24 -5.00 -15.26 -15.01
N LEU A 25 -6.03 -16.00 -14.59
CA LEU A 25 -6.53 -17.18 -15.30
C LEU A 25 -7.56 -16.83 -16.38
N THR A 26 -8.48 -15.90 -16.08
CA THR A 26 -9.59 -15.58 -17.00
C THR A 26 -9.22 -14.56 -18.06
N HIS A 27 -8.21 -13.73 -17.82
CA HIS A 27 -7.77 -12.63 -18.69
C HIS A 27 -8.87 -11.60 -19.01
N GLU A 28 -9.89 -11.48 -18.15
CA GLU A 28 -10.98 -10.51 -18.32
C GLU A 28 -10.50 -9.06 -18.23
N THR A 29 -9.52 -8.82 -17.36
CA THR A 29 -8.83 -7.53 -17.21
C THR A 29 -7.46 -7.76 -16.58
N TYR A 30 -6.63 -6.72 -16.59
CA TYR A 30 -5.34 -6.75 -15.90
C TYR A 30 -5.44 -5.95 -14.61
N ALA A 31 -5.45 -6.67 -13.47
CA ALA A 31 -5.36 -6.06 -12.14
C ALA A 31 -4.54 -6.97 -11.23
N SER A 32 -3.54 -6.42 -10.59
CA SER A 32 -2.70 -7.11 -9.62
C SER A 32 -2.00 -6.08 -8.72
N ALA A 33 -1.56 -6.51 -7.54
CA ALA A 33 -0.76 -5.71 -6.63
C ALA A 33 0.41 -6.53 -6.11
N HIS A 34 1.51 -5.86 -5.76
CA HIS A 34 2.64 -6.55 -5.13
C HIS A 34 2.26 -7.08 -3.75
N PHE A 35 1.55 -6.27 -2.96
CA PHE A 35 1.12 -6.62 -1.61
C PHE A 35 -0.35 -6.29 -1.38
N VAL A 36 -0.96 -7.07 -0.51
CA VAL A 36 -2.28 -6.78 0.07
C VAL A 36 -2.15 -6.77 1.59
N VAL A 37 -2.60 -5.71 2.24
CA VAL A 37 -2.64 -5.59 3.70
C VAL A 37 -4.07 -5.78 4.16
N GLY A 38 -4.29 -6.74 5.05
CA GLY A 38 -5.62 -7.17 5.48
C GLY A 38 -6.15 -6.45 6.73
N LEU A 39 -7.41 -6.77 7.06
CA LEU A 39 -8.14 -6.15 8.18
C LEU A 39 -7.54 -6.48 9.56
N GLU A 40 -6.85 -7.60 9.68
CA GLU A 40 -6.18 -8.03 10.91
C GLU A 40 -4.68 -7.71 10.90
N GLY A 41 -4.22 -6.96 9.91
CA GLY A 41 -2.82 -6.59 9.75
C GLY A 41 -1.97 -7.63 9.03
N GLU A 42 -2.57 -8.68 8.48
CA GLU A 42 -1.85 -9.66 7.67
C GLU A 42 -1.37 -9.04 6.35
N ILE A 43 -0.16 -9.40 5.94
CA ILE A 43 0.46 -8.91 4.70
C ILE A 43 0.64 -10.10 3.77
N LEU A 44 0.03 -10.04 2.58
CA LEU A 44 0.20 -11.04 1.54
C LEU A 44 1.00 -10.45 0.38
N GLN A 45 2.07 -11.12 -0.01
CA GLN A 45 2.79 -10.80 -1.24
C GLN A 45 2.17 -11.59 -2.39
N CYS A 46 1.67 -10.88 -3.40
CA CYS A 46 0.96 -11.47 -4.54
C CYS A 46 1.81 -11.48 -5.81
N VAL A 47 2.69 -10.50 -5.97
CA VAL A 47 3.59 -10.36 -7.12
C VAL A 47 5.01 -10.12 -6.58
N PRO A 48 6.03 -10.82 -7.10
CA PRO A 48 7.41 -10.55 -6.75
C PRO A 48 7.81 -9.10 -7.07
N LEU A 49 8.68 -8.52 -6.26
CA LEU A 49 9.16 -7.14 -6.44
C LEU A 49 9.95 -6.94 -7.75
N THR A 50 10.40 -8.02 -8.36
CA THR A 50 11.09 -8.01 -9.67
C THR A 50 10.13 -7.99 -10.85
N GLU A 51 8.83 -8.09 -10.62
CA GLU A 51 7.79 -8.13 -11.65
C GLU A 51 6.88 -6.90 -11.56
N ILE A 52 6.25 -6.56 -12.69
CA ILE A 52 5.30 -5.46 -12.78
C ILE A 52 3.94 -5.92 -12.25
N ALA A 53 3.33 -5.12 -11.36
CA ALA A 53 1.93 -5.27 -10.97
C ALA A 53 1.05 -4.24 -11.70
N TYR A 54 -0.13 -4.67 -12.14
CA TYR A 54 -1.07 -3.83 -12.90
C TYR A 54 -2.11 -3.20 -11.96
N CYS A 55 -1.72 -2.15 -11.26
CA CYS A 55 -2.51 -1.50 -10.22
C CYS A 55 -2.57 0.03 -10.33
N SER A 56 -1.55 0.63 -10.89
CA SER A 56 -1.28 2.07 -10.80
C SER A 56 -1.18 2.75 -12.17
N ASN A 57 -1.80 2.18 -13.21
CA ASN A 57 -1.85 2.73 -14.57
C ASN A 57 -0.44 3.05 -15.13
N SER A 58 -0.17 4.31 -15.48
CA SER A 58 1.14 4.71 -16.04
C SER A 58 2.32 4.53 -15.09
N ALA A 59 2.07 4.39 -13.79
CA ALA A 59 3.11 4.17 -12.79
C ALA A 59 3.49 2.68 -12.62
N ASN A 60 2.81 1.74 -13.28
CA ASN A 60 3.08 0.30 -13.14
C ASN A 60 4.54 -0.07 -13.42
N ASP A 61 5.17 0.56 -14.40
CA ASP A 61 6.50 0.17 -14.88
C ASP A 61 7.62 0.48 -13.88
N TYR A 62 7.39 1.34 -12.91
CA TYR A 62 8.44 1.83 -12.01
C TYR A 62 8.06 1.90 -10.53
N THR A 63 6.91 1.34 -10.14
CA THR A 63 6.43 1.42 -8.75
C THR A 63 6.07 0.06 -8.16
N VAL A 64 6.14 -0.01 -6.83
CA VAL A 64 5.53 -1.08 -6.03
C VAL A 64 4.11 -0.66 -5.66
N SER A 65 3.16 -1.56 -5.81
CA SER A 65 1.75 -1.31 -5.53
C SER A 65 1.29 -2.09 -4.30
N ILE A 66 0.57 -1.39 -3.41
CA ILE A 66 0.01 -1.95 -2.17
C ILE A 66 -1.49 -1.70 -2.17
N GLU A 67 -2.27 -2.77 -2.08
CA GLU A 67 -3.72 -2.72 -1.88
C GLU A 67 -4.04 -2.92 -0.40
N VAL A 68 -4.87 -2.04 0.15
CA VAL A 68 -5.17 -2.02 1.59
C VAL A 68 -6.66 -2.26 1.82
N CYS A 69 -6.96 -3.25 2.64
CA CYS A 69 -8.32 -3.58 3.06
C CYS A 69 -8.84 -2.54 4.06
N HIS A 70 -10.16 -2.34 4.07
CA HIS A 70 -10.82 -1.39 4.97
C HIS A 70 -12.18 -1.93 5.41
N PRO A 71 -12.62 -1.63 6.65
CA PRO A 71 -13.82 -2.25 7.21
C PRO A 71 -15.14 -1.69 6.67
N ASP A 72 -15.17 -0.43 6.24
CA ASP A 72 -16.40 0.27 5.86
C ASP A 72 -16.25 1.17 4.62
N ASP A 73 -17.35 1.80 4.24
CA ASP A 73 -17.43 2.65 3.04
C ASP A 73 -16.64 3.96 3.14
N THR A 74 -16.16 4.35 4.32
CA THR A 74 -15.30 5.54 4.45
C THR A 74 -13.94 5.33 3.82
N GLY A 75 -13.50 4.08 3.71
CA GLY A 75 -12.18 3.71 3.23
C GLY A 75 -11.07 3.93 4.25
N LYS A 76 -11.40 4.31 5.49
CA LYS A 76 -10.42 4.46 6.57
C LYS A 76 -9.87 3.09 6.97
N PHE A 77 -8.54 2.99 7.08
CA PHE A 77 -7.88 1.78 7.55
C PHE A 77 -8.04 1.65 9.06
N ASP A 78 -8.27 0.43 9.54
CA ASP A 78 -8.29 0.18 10.99
C ASP A 78 -6.86 0.19 11.58
N ASP A 79 -6.77 0.14 12.91
CA ASP A 79 -5.48 0.29 13.60
C ASP A 79 -4.50 -0.84 13.26
N ALA A 80 -4.98 -2.08 13.20
CA ALA A 80 -4.13 -3.23 12.87
C ALA A 80 -3.61 -3.16 11.42
N THR A 81 -4.46 -2.75 10.50
CA THR A 81 -4.11 -2.55 9.08
C THR A 81 -3.09 -1.42 8.94
N MET A 82 -3.32 -0.30 9.61
CA MET A 82 -2.43 0.86 9.57
C MET A 82 -1.04 0.52 10.13
N GLU A 83 -0.99 -0.16 11.26
CA GLU A 83 0.28 -0.61 11.87
C GLU A 83 1.11 -1.45 10.89
N SER A 84 0.49 -2.43 10.24
CA SER A 84 1.16 -3.28 9.24
C SER A 84 1.55 -2.52 7.98
N LEU A 85 0.69 -1.61 7.52
CA LEU A 85 0.97 -0.78 6.35
C LEU A 85 2.19 0.12 6.60
N GLU A 86 2.27 0.76 7.74
CA GLU A 86 3.42 1.59 8.11
C GLU A 86 4.71 0.77 8.17
N GLN A 87 4.68 -0.42 8.76
CA GLN A 87 5.83 -1.33 8.81
C GLN A 87 6.28 -1.75 7.40
N LEU A 88 5.35 -2.15 6.55
CA LEU A 88 5.64 -2.55 5.18
C LEU A 88 6.24 -1.41 4.36
N VAL A 89 5.63 -0.24 4.44
CA VAL A 89 6.08 0.95 3.69
C VAL A 89 7.45 1.42 4.18
N ALA A 90 7.69 1.40 5.50
CA ALA A 90 9.00 1.72 6.07
C ALA A 90 10.08 0.75 5.54
N TRP A 91 9.80 -0.55 5.58
CA TRP A 91 10.72 -1.56 5.06
C TRP A 91 11.01 -1.39 3.56
N LEU A 92 10.00 -1.08 2.75
CA LEU A 92 10.18 -0.82 1.32
C LEU A 92 10.99 0.45 1.07
N CYS A 93 10.77 1.50 1.85
CA CYS A 93 11.54 2.74 1.74
C CYS A 93 13.02 2.51 2.06
N GLU A 94 13.33 1.73 3.09
CA GLU A 94 14.71 1.37 3.43
C GLU A 94 15.34 0.47 2.38
N THR A 95 14.59 -0.51 1.88
CA THR A 95 15.08 -1.48 0.88
C THR A 95 15.45 -0.80 -0.45
N PHE A 96 14.66 0.18 -0.88
CA PHE A 96 14.81 0.85 -2.18
C PHE A 96 15.36 2.27 -2.08
N ASP A 97 15.80 2.70 -0.89
CA ASP A 97 16.31 4.06 -0.64
C ASP A 97 15.32 5.15 -1.08
N LEU A 98 14.07 5.03 -0.61
CA LEU A 98 12.99 5.94 -0.94
C LEU A 98 12.74 6.95 0.18
N ASP A 99 12.35 8.16 -0.21
CA ASP A 99 11.91 9.21 0.73
C ASP A 99 10.39 9.12 0.94
N PRO A 100 9.91 8.80 2.16
CA PRO A 100 8.47 8.70 2.42
C PRO A 100 7.68 9.95 2.04
N ALA A 101 8.28 11.13 2.15
CA ALA A 101 7.62 12.39 1.83
C ALA A 101 7.44 12.65 0.34
N LYS A 102 8.16 11.92 -0.52
CA LYS A 102 8.17 12.13 -1.98
C LYS A 102 7.76 10.90 -2.76
N ASP A 103 8.23 9.73 -2.33
CA ASP A 103 8.17 8.50 -3.12
C ASP A 103 7.01 7.59 -2.70
N VAL A 104 6.34 7.91 -1.60
CA VAL A 104 5.10 7.25 -1.15
C VAL A 104 3.93 8.09 -1.60
N ILE A 105 3.22 7.62 -2.63
CA ILE A 105 2.14 8.35 -3.30
C ILE A 105 0.85 7.54 -3.32
N ARG A 106 -0.25 8.21 -3.61
CA ARG A 106 -1.58 7.62 -3.79
C ARG A 106 -1.86 7.36 -5.27
N HIS A 107 -2.77 6.46 -5.58
CA HIS A 107 -3.29 6.33 -6.93
C HIS A 107 -3.85 7.67 -7.45
N TYR A 108 -4.47 8.44 -6.57
CA TYR A 108 -4.93 9.81 -6.84
C TYR A 108 -3.83 10.70 -7.42
N ASP A 109 -2.62 10.60 -6.91
CA ASP A 109 -1.47 11.40 -7.37
C ASP A 109 -1.00 10.98 -8.78
N VAL A 110 -1.37 9.79 -9.24
CA VAL A 110 -1.05 9.29 -10.60
C VAL A 110 -2.12 9.69 -11.61
N THR A 111 -3.41 9.48 -11.29
CA THR A 111 -4.51 9.57 -12.26
C THR A 111 -5.64 10.51 -11.86
N GLY A 112 -5.68 11.00 -10.63
CA GLY A 112 -6.81 11.76 -10.09
C GLY A 112 -7.97 10.88 -9.58
N LYS A 113 -7.86 9.56 -9.67
CA LYS A 113 -8.84 8.64 -9.07
C LYS A 113 -8.87 8.80 -7.56
N ILE A 114 -10.08 8.81 -6.96
CA ILE A 114 -10.26 8.90 -5.50
C ILE A 114 -9.86 7.58 -4.84
N CYS A 115 -8.56 7.36 -4.74
CA CYS A 115 -7.96 6.13 -4.20
C CYS A 115 -6.59 6.45 -3.56
N PRO A 116 -6.35 6.10 -2.31
CA PRO A 116 -7.29 5.53 -1.33
C PRO A 116 -8.27 6.60 -0.81
N LYS A 117 -9.55 6.30 -0.84
CA LYS A 117 -10.64 7.27 -0.66
C LYS A 117 -10.49 8.17 0.58
N TYR A 118 -10.38 7.57 1.77
CA TYR A 118 -10.29 8.34 3.02
C TYR A 118 -9.10 9.30 3.03
N TYR A 119 -7.97 8.88 2.49
CA TYR A 119 -6.70 9.62 2.47
C TYR A 119 -6.58 10.61 1.31
N VAL A 120 -7.54 10.61 0.40
CA VAL A 120 -7.76 11.67 -0.59
C VAL A 120 -8.72 12.73 -0.03
N GLU A 121 -9.80 12.29 0.60
CA GLU A 121 -10.80 13.17 1.21
C GLU A 121 -10.29 13.84 2.50
N ASN A 122 -9.29 13.27 3.17
CA ASN A 122 -8.66 13.76 4.40
C ASN A 122 -7.14 13.87 4.20
N GLU A 123 -6.71 14.94 3.57
CA GLU A 123 -5.28 15.19 3.24
C GLU A 123 -4.39 15.13 4.48
N ASP A 124 -4.84 15.66 5.62
CA ASP A 124 -4.07 15.63 6.87
C ASP A 124 -3.79 14.19 7.33
N ALA A 125 -4.73 13.28 7.13
CA ALA A 125 -4.53 11.86 7.46
C ALA A 125 -3.46 11.20 6.57
N TRP A 126 -3.39 11.58 5.30
CA TRP A 126 -2.34 11.13 4.39
C TRP A 126 -0.96 11.65 4.80
N LEU A 127 -0.87 12.92 5.13
CA LEU A 127 0.39 13.54 5.58
C LEU A 127 0.87 12.91 6.89
N THR A 128 -0.04 12.70 7.84
CA THR A 128 0.27 12.01 9.10
C THR A 128 0.80 10.59 8.86
N PHE A 129 0.16 9.83 7.97
CA PHE A 129 0.65 8.50 7.59
C PHE A 129 2.11 8.53 7.11
N ARG A 130 2.45 9.46 6.22
CA ARG A 130 3.83 9.59 5.71
C ARG A 130 4.82 10.02 6.80
N GLU A 131 4.41 10.88 7.71
CA GLU A 131 5.20 11.28 8.88
C GLU A 131 5.44 10.10 9.82
N ASP A 132 4.42 9.29 10.07
CA ASP A 132 4.51 8.08 10.91
C ASP A 132 5.46 7.04 10.28
N VAL A 133 5.45 6.88 8.96
CA VAL A 133 6.42 6.03 8.26
C VAL A 133 7.85 6.55 8.46
N SER A 134 8.08 7.84 8.33
CA SER A 134 9.40 8.45 8.56
C SER A 134 9.87 8.24 9.99
N ALA A 135 9.00 8.44 10.97
CA ALA A 135 9.31 8.22 12.38
C ALA A 135 9.69 6.76 12.65
N ARG A 136 8.98 5.82 12.03
CA ARG A 136 9.27 4.39 12.16
C ARG A 136 10.64 4.01 11.60
N ILE A 137 11.03 4.57 10.47
CA ILE A 137 12.37 4.38 9.89
C ILE A 137 13.45 4.89 10.85
N GLU A 138 13.26 6.05 11.45
CA GLU A 138 14.19 6.62 12.43
C GLU A 138 14.30 5.74 13.69
N GLU A 139 13.19 5.20 14.18
CA GLU A 139 13.16 4.28 15.32
C GLU A 139 13.89 2.97 15.01
N ASP A 140 13.68 2.37 13.86
CA ASP A 140 14.32 1.13 13.42
C ASP A 140 15.84 1.32 13.29
N ASN A 141 16.27 2.43 12.71
CA ASN A 141 17.68 2.78 12.62
C ASN A 141 18.33 2.98 13.99
N ALA A 142 17.65 3.64 14.93
CA ALA A 142 18.13 3.81 16.29
C ALA A 142 18.24 2.48 17.05
N ALA A 143 17.26 1.57 16.85
CA ALA A 143 17.24 0.26 17.47
C ALA A 143 18.33 -0.69 16.93
N SER A 144 18.68 -0.59 15.64
CA SER A 144 19.73 -1.39 15.00
C SER A 144 21.15 -0.96 15.39
N GLY A 145 21.30 0.17 16.09
CA GLY A 145 22.60 0.73 16.47
C GLY A 145 23.37 1.33 15.31
N GLU A 146 22.75 1.58 14.20
CA GLU A 146 23.31 2.29 13.04
C GLU A 146 23.37 3.80 13.29
N THR A 147 23.92 4.17 14.41
CA THR A 147 24.35 5.54 14.65
C THR A 147 25.80 5.66 14.21
N ASN A 148 25.98 6.08 13.02
CA ASN A 148 27.29 6.57 12.57
C ASN A 148 27.47 8.02 12.96
#